data_a173db491dff54d1386a543130d3acf6
#
_entry.id   a173db491dff54d1386a543130d3acf6
#
_cell.length_a   1.000
_cell.length_b   1.000
_cell.length_c   1.000
_cell.angle_alpha   90.00
_cell.angle_beta   90.00
_cell.angle_gamma   90.00
#
_symmetry.space_group_name_H-M   'P 1'
#
loop_
_entity.id
_entity.type
_entity.pdbx_description
1 polymer ?
#
loop_
_entity_poly.entity_id
_entity_poly.type
_entity_poly.pdbx_seq_one_letter_code
_entity_poly.pdbx_strand_id
1 'polypeptide(L)'
;KELTKGKLKVCGGWAVTQLLDALNRGVDAFIPTGMEGFYTKIYNQYQSGNEKFARELFYKLLPVLNFTNQHLDISIKFFKELRVKEGLFSNSYCRLKSAKFDWYQEKEANVLLQRALLLCDEYIDEDKHYE
;
A
#
# COMPACT_ATOMS: atom_id res chain seq x y z
N LYS A 1 -16.35 -2.13 16.74
CA LYS A 1 -15.74 -2.58 18.02
C LYS A 1 -16.67 -2.37 19.21
N GLU A 2 -17.42 -1.30 19.28
CA GLU A 2 -18.35 -1.00 20.39
C GLU A 2 -19.33 -2.15 20.65
N LEU A 3 -20.02 -2.63 19.60
CA LEU A 3 -21.00 -3.71 19.69
C LEU A 3 -20.42 -5.02 20.26
N THR A 4 -19.15 -5.27 20.05
CA THR A 4 -18.47 -6.49 20.50
C THR A 4 -17.60 -6.27 21.73
N LYS A 5 -17.64 -5.06 22.31
CA LYS A 5 -16.80 -4.66 23.45
C LYS A 5 -15.33 -5.00 23.24
N GLY A 6 -14.84 -4.81 22.01
CA GLY A 6 -13.45 -5.07 21.63
C GLY A 6 -13.06 -6.55 21.44
N LYS A 7 -13.99 -7.49 21.55
CA LYS A 7 -13.69 -8.93 21.42
C LYS A 7 -13.36 -9.35 19.99
N LEU A 8 -13.88 -8.63 18.98
CA LEU A 8 -13.53 -8.91 17.58
C LEU A 8 -12.37 -8.07 17.11
N LYS A 9 -11.43 -8.71 16.44
CA LYS A 9 -10.38 -8.05 15.67
C LYS A 9 -10.93 -7.66 14.30
N VAL A 10 -10.66 -6.43 13.89
CA VAL A 10 -11.13 -5.87 12.63
C VAL A 10 -9.93 -5.63 11.72
N CYS A 11 -9.95 -6.27 10.55
CA CYS A 11 -8.93 -6.08 9.53
C CYS A 11 -9.49 -5.29 8.35
N GLY A 12 -8.77 -4.27 7.90
CA GLY A 12 -9.12 -3.46 6.74
C GLY A 12 -8.52 -4.04 5.45
N GLY A 13 -9.37 -4.47 4.51
CA GLY A 13 -8.93 -4.89 3.17
C GLY A 13 -8.88 -3.70 2.22
N TRP A 14 -10.04 -3.18 1.83
CA TRP A 14 -10.15 -2.01 0.96
C TRP A 14 -9.76 -0.68 1.63
N ALA A 15 -9.60 -0.68 2.94
CA ALA A 15 -9.41 0.52 3.76
C ALA A 15 -8.03 1.20 3.63
N VAL A 16 -7.19 0.77 2.71
CA VAL A 16 -5.85 1.37 2.54
C VAL A 16 -5.91 2.85 2.12
N THR A 17 -6.94 3.27 1.39
CA THR A 17 -7.20 4.70 1.09
C THR A 17 -7.68 5.49 2.29
N GLN A 18 -8.21 4.82 3.29
CA GLN A 18 -8.73 5.38 4.55
C GLN A 18 -7.88 4.95 5.74
N LEU A 19 -6.60 4.62 5.51
CA LEU A 19 -5.70 4.03 6.49
C LEU A 19 -5.71 4.79 7.82
N LEU A 20 -5.50 6.09 7.78
CA LEU A 20 -5.43 6.90 9.00
C LEU A 20 -6.77 7.02 9.71
N ASP A 21 -7.88 7.19 8.98
CA ASP A 21 -9.21 7.21 9.58
C ASP A 21 -9.56 5.87 10.23
N ALA A 22 -9.21 4.77 9.57
CA ALA A 22 -9.42 3.44 10.10
C ALA A 22 -8.56 3.17 11.35
N LEU A 23 -7.31 3.64 11.38
CA LEU A 23 -6.46 3.60 12.58
C LEU A 23 -7.07 4.39 13.74
N ASN A 24 -7.57 5.61 13.48
CA ASN A 24 -8.28 6.43 14.47
C ASN A 24 -9.50 5.72 15.03
N ARG A 25 -10.19 4.90 14.24
CA ARG A 25 -11.33 4.08 14.65
C ARG A 25 -10.93 2.76 15.32
N GLY A 26 -9.63 2.52 15.49
CA GLY A 26 -9.10 1.35 16.17
C GLY A 26 -9.16 0.06 15.35
N VAL A 27 -8.98 0.12 14.03
CA VAL A 27 -8.76 -1.07 13.21
C VAL A 27 -7.45 -1.75 13.64
N ASP A 28 -7.47 -3.08 13.74
CA ASP A 28 -6.36 -3.84 14.32
C ASP A 28 -5.26 -4.17 13.30
N ALA A 29 -5.61 -4.31 12.03
CA ALA A 29 -4.67 -4.67 10.97
C ALA A 29 -5.17 -4.23 9.59
N PHE A 30 -4.24 -4.20 8.63
CA PHE A 30 -4.52 -3.96 7.20
C PHE A 30 -3.90 -5.07 6.36
N ILE A 31 -4.52 -5.34 5.21
CA ILE A 31 -4.07 -6.35 4.26
C ILE A 31 -3.82 -5.67 2.91
N PRO A 32 -2.66 -5.00 2.72
CA PRO A 32 -2.29 -4.40 1.44
C PRO A 32 -1.90 -5.48 0.44
N THR A 33 -1.92 -5.14 -0.85
CA THR A 33 -1.52 -6.03 -1.94
C THR A 33 -0.02 -5.89 -2.27
N GLY A 34 0.61 -4.82 -1.84
CA GLY A 34 2.02 -4.52 -2.06
C GLY A 34 2.50 -3.40 -1.15
N MET A 35 3.79 -3.09 -1.17
CA MET A 35 4.42 -2.06 -0.34
C MET A 35 4.24 -2.31 1.17
N GLU A 36 4.24 -3.57 1.59
CA GLU A 36 3.94 -3.97 2.98
C GLU A 36 4.87 -3.31 3.99
N GLY A 37 6.15 -3.20 3.68
CA GLY A 37 7.12 -2.50 4.54
C GLY A 37 6.76 -1.04 4.75
N PHE A 38 6.34 -0.35 3.68
CA PHE A 38 5.94 1.05 3.77
C PHE A 38 4.66 1.23 4.61
N TYR A 39 3.67 0.35 4.46
CA TYR A 39 2.48 0.34 5.32
C TYR A 39 2.83 0.05 6.78
N THR A 40 3.73 -0.89 7.01
CA THR A 40 4.22 -1.22 8.36
C THR A 40 4.89 -0.01 9.01
N LYS A 41 5.70 0.74 8.26
CA LYS A 41 6.31 1.99 8.74
C LYS A 41 5.24 3.02 9.15
N ILE A 42 4.23 3.26 8.31
CA ILE A 42 3.11 4.17 8.65
C ILE A 42 2.42 3.71 9.93
N TYR A 43 2.09 2.42 10.01
CA TYR A 43 1.42 1.83 11.16
C TYR A 43 2.23 2.01 12.45
N ASN A 44 3.51 1.69 12.42
CA ASN A 44 4.40 1.80 13.58
C ASN A 44 4.56 3.25 14.04
N GLN A 45 4.72 4.19 13.10
CA GLN A 45 4.78 5.62 13.43
C GLN A 45 3.47 6.10 14.08
N TYR A 46 2.32 5.65 13.57
CA TYR A 46 1.04 5.96 14.17
C TYR A 46 0.92 5.39 15.60
N GLN A 47 1.26 4.12 15.80
CA GLN A 47 1.17 3.44 17.11
C GLN A 47 2.13 4.02 18.15
N SER A 48 3.28 4.55 17.72
CA SER A 48 4.24 5.24 18.60
C SER A 48 3.83 6.67 18.97
N GLY A 49 2.67 7.14 18.49
CA GLY A 49 2.16 8.50 18.73
C GLY A 49 2.71 9.56 17.77
N ASN A 50 3.53 9.19 16.78
CA ASN A 50 4.05 10.11 15.77
C ASN A 50 3.08 10.25 14.59
N GLU A 51 1.84 10.63 14.89
CA GLU A 51 0.74 10.71 13.91
C GLU A 51 1.04 11.69 12.76
N LYS A 52 1.76 12.78 13.04
CA LYS A 52 2.12 13.76 12.02
C LYS A 52 2.97 13.12 10.94
N PHE A 53 4.01 12.40 11.33
CA PHE A 53 4.89 11.73 10.38
C PHE A 53 4.20 10.56 9.67
N ALA A 54 3.39 9.78 10.38
CA ALA A 54 2.54 8.76 9.75
C ALA A 54 1.64 9.34 8.65
N ARG A 55 1.09 10.53 8.88
CA ARG A 55 0.27 11.26 7.91
C ARG A 55 1.07 11.73 6.70
N GLU A 56 2.27 12.26 6.92
CA GLU A 56 3.17 12.67 5.84
C GLU A 56 3.55 11.50 4.94
N LEU A 57 3.89 10.35 5.52
CA LEU A 57 4.16 9.11 4.79
C LEU A 57 2.93 8.65 3.99
N PHE A 58 1.77 8.65 4.63
CA PHE A 58 0.53 8.27 3.97
C PHE A 58 0.21 9.17 2.77
N TYR A 59 0.42 10.47 2.87
CA TYR A 59 0.20 11.39 1.75
C TYR A 59 1.14 11.12 0.56
N LYS A 60 2.36 10.64 0.81
CA LYS A 60 3.27 10.22 -0.26
C LYS A 60 2.75 9.01 -1.03
N LEU A 61 1.97 8.16 -0.38
CA LEU A 61 1.38 6.95 -0.96
C LEU A 61 0.13 7.22 -1.81
N LEU A 62 -0.59 8.31 -1.54
CA LEU A 62 -1.90 8.59 -2.17
C LEU A 62 -1.92 8.53 -3.70
N PRO A 63 -0.92 9.01 -4.45
CA PRO A 63 -0.93 8.89 -5.91
C PRO A 63 -0.98 7.45 -6.39
N VAL A 64 -0.23 6.55 -5.74
CA VAL A 64 -0.25 5.11 -6.05
C VAL A 64 -1.63 4.52 -5.75
N LEU A 65 -2.20 4.85 -4.59
CA LEU A 65 -3.54 4.37 -4.19
C LEU A 65 -4.63 4.89 -5.12
N ASN A 66 -4.57 6.16 -5.49
CA ASN A 66 -5.55 6.75 -6.40
C ASN A 66 -5.55 6.05 -7.77
N PHE A 67 -4.37 5.74 -8.30
CA PHE A 67 -4.25 5.02 -9.56
C PHE A 67 -4.75 3.56 -9.42
N THR A 68 -4.30 2.84 -8.43
CA THR A 68 -4.59 1.41 -8.27
C THR A 68 -6.05 1.14 -7.88
N ASN A 69 -6.73 2.09 -7.23
CA ASN A 69 -8.13 1.95 -6.83
C ASN A 69 -9.15 2.36 -7.91
N GLN A 70 -8.73 2.69 -9.13
CA GLN A 70 -9.65 2.92 -10.23
C GLN A 70 -10.50 1.68 -10.54
N HIS A 71 -9.87 0.52 -10.54
CA HIS A 71 -10.51 -0.77 -10.76
C HIS A 71 -9.64 -1.91 -10.21
N LEU A 72 -10.26 -3.02 -9.81
CA LEU A 72 -9.55 -4.18 -9.29
C LEU A 72 -8.50 -4.73 -10.26
N ASP A 73 -8.83 -4.79 -11.55
CA ASP A 73 -7.92 -5.29 -12.59
C ASP A 73 -6.67 -4.41 -12.74
N ILE A 74 -6.84 -3.09 -12.61
CA ILE A 74 -5.74 -2.12 -12.60
C ILE A 74 -4.84 -2.36 -11.39
N SER A 75 -5.44 -2.54 -10.22
CA SER A 75 -4.71 -2.88 -8.98
C SER A 75 -3.90 -4.16 -9.14
N ILE A 76 -4.53 -5.25 -9.61
CA ILE A 76 -3.89 -6.55 -9.81
C ILE A 76 -2.69 -6.41 -10.76
N LYS A 77 -2.89 -5.75 -11.90
CA LYS A 77 -1.83 -5.56 -12.90
C LYS A 77 -0.67 -4.75 -12.33
N PHE A 78 -0.97 -3.61 -11.69
CA PHE A 78 0.04 -2.72 -11.12
C PHE A 78 0.90 -3.43 -10.09
N PHE A 79 0.30 -4.09 -9.11
CA PHE A 79 1.07 -4.74 -8.05
C PHE A 79 1.84 -5.96 -8.53
N LYS A 80 1.37 -6.67 -9.56
CA LYS A 80 2.18 -7.72 -10.19
C LYS A 80 3.42 -7.16 -10.88
N GLU A 81 3.31 -6.02 -11.55
CA GLU A 81 4.46 -5.34 -12.15
C GLU A 81 5.44 -4.82 -11.09
N LEU A 82 4.91 -4.27 -10.00
CA LEU A 82 5.74 -3.87 -8.86
C LEU A 82 6.55 -5.07 -8.33
N ARG A 83 5.90 -6.23 -8.13
CA ARG A 83 6.58 -7.45 -7.65
C ARG A 83 7.67 -7.96 -8.61
N VAL A 84 7.49 -7.79 -9.91
CA VAL A 84 8.55 -8.09 -10.88
C VAL A 84 9.73 -7.14 -10.72
N LYS A 85 9.46 -5.84 -10.55
CA LYS A 85 10.52 -4.83 -10.34
C LYS A 85 11.26 -4.99 -9.01
N GLU A 86 10.58 -5.48 -7.98
CA GLU A 86 11.17 -5.87 -6.69
C GLU A 86 11.96 -7.20 -6.76
N GLY A 87 11.94 -7.90 -7.91
CA GLY A 87 12.60 -9.18 -8.08
C GLY A 87 11.89 -10.38 -7.42
N LEU A 88 10.67 -10.19 -6.92
CA LEU A 88 9.91 -11.24 -6.24
C LEU A 88 9.15 -12.13 -7.21
N PHE A 89 8.74 -11.61 -8.36
CA PHE A 89 8.05 -12.37 -9.40
C PHE A 89 8.89 -12.42 -10.67
N SER A 90 8.85 -13.55 -11.38
CA SER A 90 9.51 -13.72 -12.67
C SER A 90 8.77 -13.02 -13.82
N ASN A 91 7.47 -12.78 -13.68
CA ASN A 91 6.64 -12.08 -14.67
C ASN A 91 5.36 -11.51 -14.03
N SER A 92 4.73 -10.59 -14.73
CA SER A 92 3.49 -9.92 -14.32
C SER A 92 2.22 -10.49 -14.97
N TYR A 93 2.24 -11.75 -15.42
CA TYR A 93 1.10 -12.37 -16.08
C TYR A 93 -0.17 -12.33 -15.23
N CYS A 94 -1.27 -11.89 -15.84
CA CYS A 94 -2.59 -11.87 -15.22
C CYS A 94 -3.50 -12.91 -15.91
N ARG A 95 -4.19 -13.75 -15.14
CA ARG A 95 -5.14 -14.73 -15.69
C ARG A 95 -6.34 -14.08 -16.37
N LEU A 96 -6.81 -12.96 -15.81
CA LEU A 96 -7.90 -12.19 -16.40
C LEU A 96 -7.36 -11.33 -17.55
N LYS A 97 -7.96 -11.47 -18.74
CA LYS A 97 -7.58 -10.68 -19.92
C LYS A 97 -7.89 -9.19 -19.77
N SER A 98 -8.81 -8.83 -18.89
CA SER A 98 -9.16 -7.45 -18.53
C SER A 98 -8.10 -6.78 -17.64
N ALA A 99 -7.28 -7.55 -16.93
CA ALA A 99 -6.20 -7.02 -16.10
C ALA A 99 -5.01 -6.57 -16.97
N LYS A 100 -5.21 -5.49 -17.70
CA LYS A 100 -4.24 -4.82 -18.58
C LYS A 100 -4.43 -3.31 -18.50
N PHE A 101 -3.37 -2.58 -18.76
CA PHE A 101 -3.43 -1.13 -18.93
C PHE A 101 -3.78 -0.77 -20.37
N ASP A 102 -4.50 0.33 -20.56
CA ASP A 102 -4.48 1.06 -21.81
C ASP A 102 -3.18 1.87 -21.96
N TRP A 103 -2.98 2.53 -23.10
CA TRP A 103 -1.74 3.27 -23.36
C TRP A 103 -1.47 4.40 -22.37
N TYR A 104 -2.50 5.10 -21.91
CA TYR A 104 -2.36 6.19 -20.93
C TYR A 104 -2.06 5.64 -19.54
N GLN A 105 -2.75 4.58 -19.16
CA GLN A 105 -2.53 3.88 -17.89
C GLN A 105 -1.13 3.28 -17.81
N GLU A 106 -0.63 2.70 -18.91
CA GLU A 106 0.75 2.17 -18.98
C GLU A 106 1.79 3.25 -18.68
N LYS A 107 1.62 4.43 -19.28
CA LYS A 107 2.51 5.57 -19.05
C LYS A 107 2.49 6.01 -17.59
N GLU A 108 1.32 6.20 -17.02
CA GLU A 108 1.18 6.62 -15.62
C GLU A 108 1.64 5.53 -14.65
N ALA A 109 1.32 4.26 -14.92
CA ALA A 109 1.77 3.13 -14.11
C ALA A 109 3.29 3.08 -14.02
N ASN A 110 4.03 3.32 -15.11
CA ASN A 110 5.48 3.33 -15.10
C ASN A 110 6.06 4.43 -14.18
N VAL A 111 5.47 5.62 -14.18
CA VAL A 111 5.85 6.71 -13.27
C VAL A 111 5.61 6.31 -11.81
N LEU A 112 4.42 5.76 -11.53
CA LEU A 112 4.03 5.38 -10.18
C LEU A 112 4.74 4.14 -9.65
N LEU A 113 5.14 3.20 -10.52
CA LEU A 113 6.00 2.07 -10.15
C LEU A 113 7.38 2.54 -9.67
N GLN A 114 7.99 3.50 -10.38
CA GLN A 114 9.25 4.09 -9.94
C GLN A 114 9.08 4.82 -8.59
N ARG A 115 8.00 5.57 -8.44
CA ARG A 115 7.68 6.22 -7.17
C ARG A 115 7.52 5.21 -6.02
N ALA A 116 6.79 4.10 -6.26
CA ALA A 116 6.57 3.07 -5.24
C ALA A 116 7.88 2.44 -4.78
N LEU A 117 8.79 2.12 -5.72
CA LEU A 117 10.12 1.60 -5.41
C LEU A 117 10.93 2.59 -4.57
N LEU A 118 11.00 3.86 -4.99
CA LEU A 118 11.72 4.90 -4.24
C LEU A 118 11.18 5.08 -2.82
N LEU A 119 9.86 5.03 -2.62
CA LEU A 119 9.27 5.11 -1.28
C LEU A 119 9.66 3.91 -0.42
N CYS A 120 9.72 2.71 -1.02
CA CYS A 120 10.16 1.52 -0.29
C CYS A 120 11.63 1.64 0.11
N ASP A 121 12.50 2.03 -0.81
CA ASP A 121 13.95 2.15 -0.55
C ASP A 121 14.24 3.24 0.49
N GLU A 122 13.66 4.44 0.33
CA GLU A 122 13.91 5.60 1.20
C GLU A 122 13.51 5.37 2.66
N TYR A 123 12.40 4.63 2.90
CA TYR A 123 11.81 4.54 4.23
C TYR A 123 11.83 3.15 4.88
N ILE A 124 12.24 2.11 4.15
CA ILE A 124 12.36 0.75 4.71
C ILE A 124 13.81 0.46 5.10
N ASP A 125 14.79 0.93 4.34
CA ASP A 125 16.20 0.66 4.62
C ASP A 125 16.73 1.40 5.85
N GLU A 126 16.09 2.47 6.30
CA GLU A 126 16.44 3.12 7.57
C GLU A 126 16.32 2.20 8.79
N ASP A 127 15.40 1.23 8.76
CA ASP A 127 15.19 0.31 9.88
C ASP A 127 16.23 -0.84 9.96
N LYS A 128 17.04 -1.06 8.90
CA LYS A 128 18.09 -2.09 8.88
C LYS A 128 19.39 -1.67 9.57
N HIS A 129 19.52 -0.41 9.95
CA HIS A 129 20.73 0.10 10.62
C HIS A 129 20.66 0.09 12.15
N TYR A 130 19.60 -0.47 12.74
CA TYR A 130 19.41 -0.53 14.20
C TYR A 130 19.35 -1.96 14.77
N GLU A 131 19.81 -2.96 14.02
CA GLU A 131 20.16 -4.30 14.53
C GLU A 131 21.71 -4.43 14.60
#